data_c1ec465197e366ff1f02f83da2668184
#
_entry.id   c1ec465197e366ff1f02f83da2668184
#
_cell.length_a   1.000
_cell.length_b   1.000
_cell.length_c   1.000
_cell.angle_alpha   90.00
_cell.angle_beta   90.00
_cell.angle_gamma   90.00
#
_symmetry.space_group_name_H-M   'P 1'
#
loop_
_entity.id
_entity.type
_entity.pdbx_description
1 polymer ?
#
loop_
_entity_poly.entity_id
_entity_poly.type
_entity_poly.pdbx_seq_one_letter_code
_entity_poly.pdbx_strand_id
1 'polypeptide(L)'
;MGHLRGMTNRARRTPIRPVAVLLGLVLAVSLSVAACGTTDSTATGVVIALDSSAGQVRSFTLRTSDGQTIPFVIGTLVPDADAFPAAHLSEHAATLGPIVVSYRVEGGKNVADRLVDAPGASPS
;
A
#
# COMPACT_ATOMS: atom_id res chain seq x y z
N MET A 1 28.69 28.64 -72.89
CA MET A 1 28.55 28.20 -72.47
C MET A 1 28.23 27.83 -71.36
N GLY A 2 28.05 27.75 -70.88
CA GLY A 2 27.88 27.35 -69.87
C GLY A 2 27.92 26.64 -69.01
N HIS A 3 27.98 26.62 -68.64
CA HIS A 3 28.11 25.89 -67.87
C HIS A 3 27.77 25.73 -66.70
N LEU A 4 27.61 25.63 -66.38
CA LEU A 4 27.34 25.33 -65.35
C LEU A 4 27.48 24.64 -64.52
N ARG A 5 27.57 24.42 -64.28
CA ARG A 5 27.77 23.68 -63.56
C ARG A 5 27.66 23.66 -62.42
N GLY A 6 27.56 23.65 -62.06
CA GLY A 6 27.64 23.46 -60.97
C GLY A 6 27.26 23.19 -60.07
N MET A 7 26.95 22.99 -59.81
CA MET A 7 26.72 22.64 -58.95
C MET A 7 26.70 21.99 -58.08
N THR A 8 26.82 21.83 -57.95
CA THR A 8 26.99 21.11 -57.15
C THR A 8 26.60 21.10 -56.00
N ASN A 9 26.32 20.96 -55.59
CA ASN A 9 26.02 20.90 -54.46
C ASN A 9 26.03 20.06 -53.65
N ARG A 10 26.25 19.76 -53.35
CA ARG A 10 26.43 18.98 -52.59
C ARG A 10 25.93 18.99 -51.44
N ALA A 11 25.55 18.88 -51.09
CA ALA A 11 25.07 18.83 -50.08
C ALA A 11 25.38 18.19 -49.13
N ARG A 12 25.52 18.07 -48.68
CA ARG A 12 25.92 17.50 -47.83
C ARG A 12 25.27 17.20 -46.82
N ARG A 13 25.06 16.90 -46.42
CA ARG A 13 24.56 16.52 -45.52
C ARG A 13 24.89 16.25 -44.47
N THR A 14 24.73 16.21 -43.86
CA THR A 14 25.04 16.01 -42.80
C THR A 14 24.51 15.26 -41.99
N PRO A 15 24.76 14.82 -41.48
CA PRO A 15 24.52 13.93 -40.66
C PRO A 15 24.04 14.08 -39.55
N ILE A 16 23.81 13.75 -39.03
CA ILE A 16 23.30 13.82 -37.97
C ILE A 16 23.43 13.02 -37.09
N ARG A 17 23.54 12.79 -36.44
CA ARG A 17 23.75 12.06 -35.58
C ARG A 17 23.20 12.13 -34.41
N PRO A 18 22.55 12.53 -34.02
CA PRO A 18 21.99 12.75 -32.87
C PRO A 18 21.60 11.60 -32.25
N VAL A 19 21.57 10.83 -32.65
CA VAL A 19 21.17 9.77 -32.12
C VAL A 19 21.68 9.35 -30.95
N ALA A 20 22.55 9.44 -30.74
CA ALA A 20 23.05 8.98 -29.62
C ALA A 20 22.43 9.29 -28.48
N VAL A 21 22.01 10.16 -28.39
CA VAL A 21 21.45 10.57 -27.30
C VAL A 21 20.64 9.79 -26.63
N LEU A 22 19.90 9.40 -27.04
CA LEU A 22 19.01 8.81 -26.31
C LEU A 22 19.28 7.89 -25.49
N LEU A 23 19.87 7.29 -25.55
CA LEU A 23 20.10 6.34 -24.73
C LEU A 23 20.24 6.49 -23.45
N GLY A 24 20.64 7.03 -23.02
CA GLY A 24 20.92 7.03 -21.77
C GLY A 24 19.88 6.94 -20.91
N LEU A 25 19.09 7.35 -21.01
CA LEU A 25 18.17 7.36 -20.07
C LEU A 25 17.61 6.29 -19.65
N VAL A 26 17.40 5.57 -20.21
CA VAL A 26 16.80 4.61 -19.77
C VAL A 26 17.08 4.10 -18.56
N LEU A 27 17.97 3.91 -18.27
CA LEU A 27 18.20 3.34 -17.09
C LEU A 27 17.73 3.73 -15.97
N ALA A 28 17.63 4.45 -15.72
CA ALA A 28 17.29 4.87 -14.55
C ALA A 28 16.33 4.12 -13.91
N VAL A 29 15.75 3.72 -14.19
CA VAL A 29 14.77 3.14 -13.57
C VAL A 29 14.98 2.22 -12.74
N SER A 30 14.85 1.69 -12.77
CA SER A 30 14.98 0.72 -11.96
C SER A 30 15.04 0.68 -10.70
N LEU A 31 15.30 0.27 -10.35
CA LEU A 31 15.42 0.10 -9.08
C LEU A 31 14.62 0.22 -8.21
N SER A 32 14.39 0.50 -7.85
CA SER A 32 13.66 0.81 -6.91
C SER A 32 13.17 -0.22 -6.24
N VAL A 33 13.07 -0.81 -6.14
CA VAL A 33 12.61 -1.75 -5.47
C VAL A 33 12.78 -2.04 -4.29
N ALA A 34 13.13 -2.47 -3.98
CA ALA A 34 13.38 -2.78 -2.79
C ALA A 34 12.50 -2.88 -1.85
N ALA A 35 12.35 -2.42 -1.31
CA ALA A 35 11.48 -2.42 -0.39
C ALA A 35 11.01 -3.46 0.20
N CYS A 36 11.34 -4.15 0.47
CA CYS A 36 10.81 -5.09 1.08
C CYS A 36 10.38 -4.91 2.32
N GLY A 37 10.45 -4.42 2.98
CA GLY A 37 10.11 -4.34 4.23
C GLY A 37 8.77 -4.42 4.45
N THR A 38 8.39 -4.98 5.40
CA THR A 38 7.06 -4.97 5.74
C THR A 38 6.91 -3.77 6.49
N THR A 39 6.31 -2.85 6.05
CA THR A 39 6.05 -1.64 6.78
C THR A 39 4.85 -1.88 7.61
N ASP A 40 4.96 -1.74 8.87
CA ASP A 40 3.81 -1.84 9.73
C ASP A 40 2.98 -0.59 9.60
N SER A 41 1.74 -0.76 9.33
CA SER A 41 0.79 0.34 9.20
C SER A 41 -0.22 0.26 10.33
N THR A 42 -0.90 1.36 10.60
CA THR A 42 -1.97 1.35 11.59
C THR A 42 -3.22 2.00 11.02
N ALA A 43 -4.36 1.56 11.50
CA ALA A 43 -5.64 2.14 11.14
C ALA A 43 -6.49 2.23 12.39
N THR A 44 -7.23 3.31 12.54
CA THR A 44 -8.11 3.50 13.70
C THR A 44 -9.54 3.63 13.21
N GLY A 45 -10.45 2.97 13.88
CA GLY A 45 -11.86 3.03 13.51
C GLY A 45 -12.71 2.09 14.33
N VAL A 46 -13.92 1.87 13.85
CA VAL A 46 -14.86 0.98 14.52
C VAL A 46 -15.09 -0.25 13.65
N VAL A 47 -15.32 -1.37 14.30
CA VAL A 47 -15.57 -2.61 13.60
C VAL A 47 -17.02 -2.65 13.15
N ILE A 48 -17.24 -2.79 11.85
CA ILE A 48 -18.59 -2.78 11.30
C ILE A 48 -19.00 -4.13 10.74
N ALA A 49 -18.11 -5.07 10.62
CA ALA A 49 -18.43 -6.40 10.13
C ALA A 49 -17.41 -7.38 10.65
N LEU A 50 -17.85 -8.58 10.95
CA LEU A 50 -16.99 -9.66 11.41
C LEU A 50 -17.35 -10.92 10.65
N ASP A 51 -16.33 -11.67 10.29
CA ASP A 51 -16.54 -12.98 9.74
C ASP A 51 -15.85 -14.00 10.65
N SER A 52 -16.60 -14.97 11.08
CA SER A 52 -16.10 -15.97 11.99
C SER A 52 -16.31 -17.37 11.42
N SER A 53 -15.40 -18.25 11.72
CA SER A 53 -15.47 -19.61 11.28
C SER A 53 -14.98 -20.51 12.42
N ALA A 54 -15.70 -21.55 12.71
CA ALA A 54 -15.35 -22.48 13.78
C ALA A 54 -15.12 -21.76 15.12
N GLY A 55 -15.93 -20.75 15.39
CA GLY A 55 -15.82 -20.03 16.65
C GLY A 55 -14.67 -19.05 16.74
N GLN A 56 -13.98 -18.81 15.67
CA GLN A 56 -12.86 -17.86 15.67
C GLN A 56 -13.08 -16.79 14.63
N VAL A 57 -12.76 -15.57 14.97
CA VAL A 57 -12.83 -14.46 14.03
C VAL A 57 -11.72 -14.63 13.00
N ARG A 58 -12.07 -14.64 11.74
CA ARG A 58 -11.13 -14.80 10.65
C ARG A 58 -10.81 -13.49 9.97
N SER A 59 -11.80 -12.63 9.89
CA SER A 59 -11.61 -11.34 9.24
C SER A 59 -12.62 -10.34 9.79
N PHE A 60 -12.35 -9.08 9.56
CA PHE A 60 -13.25 -8.01 9.98
C PHE A 60 -13.06 -6.79 9.10
N THR A 61 -14.02 -5.89 9.14
CA THR A 61 -13.94 -4.64 8.40
C THR A 61 -14.00 -3.50 9.39
N LEU A 62 -13.10 -2.55 9.22
CA LEU A 62 -13.02 -1.38 10.04
C LEU A 62 -13.54 -0.18 9.27
N ARG A 63 -14.27 0.70 9.91
CA ARG A 63 -14.65 1.97 9.31
C ARG A 63 -13.90 3.07 10.04
N THR A 64 -13.16 3.85 9.29
CA THR A 64 -12.37 4.94 9.86
C THR A 64 -13.24 6.19 10.02
N SER A 65 -12.73 7.19 10.73
CA SER A 65 -13.50 8.39 10.99
C SER A 65 -13.82 9.19 9.73
N ASP A 66 -13.03 9.02 8.68
CA ASP A 66 -13.31 9.69 7.41
C ASP A 66 -14.23 8.86 6.52
N GLY A 67 -14.77 7.78 7.04
CA GLY A 67 -15.76 7.00 6.30
C GLY A 67 -15.24 5.91 5.43
N GLN A 68 -13.95 5.68 5.42
CA GLN A 68 -13.38 4.61 4.62
C GLN A 68 -13.59 3.26 5.31
N THR A 69 -13.77 2.22 4.54
CA THR A 69 -13.88 0.89 5.09
C THR A 69 -12.67 0.09 4.65
N ILE A 70 -12.04 -0.57 5.60
CA ILE A 70 -10.82 -1.31 5.36
C ILE A 70 -11.01 -2.73 5.83
N PRO A 71 -10.91 -3.71 4.95
CA PRO A 71 -11.01 -5.10 5.36
C PRO A 71 -9.66 -5.63 5.86
N PHE A 72 -9.72 -6.46 6.87
CA PHE A 72 -8.53 -7.08 7.45
C PHE A 72 -8.75 -8.57 7.61
N VAL A 73 -7.68 -9.34 7.45
CA VAL A 73 -7.70 -10.74 7.86
C VAL A 73 -6.86 -10.82 9.12
N ILE A 74 -7.18 -11.75 10.00
CA ILE A 74 -6.45 -11.91 11.24
C ILE A 74 -5.22 -12.74 10.95
N GLY A 75 -4.07 -12.20 11.31
CA GLY A 75 -2.82 -12.94 11.22
C GLY A 75 -2.45 -13.50 12.56
N THR A 76 -1.17 -13.60 12.82
CA THR A 76 -0.71 -14.03 14.13
C THR A 76 -0.67 -12.78 15.01
N LEU A 77 -1.58 -12.72 15.96
CA LEU A 77 -1.64 -11.54 16.83
C LEU A 77 -0.52 -11.58 17.84
N VAL A 78 0.14 -10.46 18.02
CA VAL A 78 1.24 -10.34 18.95
C VAL A 78 0.67 -10.09 20.34
N PRO A 79 0.98 -10.90 21.30
CA PRO A 79 0.49 -10.69 22.66
C PRO A 79 1.23 -9.49 23.26
N ASP A 80 0.47 -8.64 23.89
CA ASP A 80 1.00 -7.41 24.43
C ASP A 80 0.08 -7.02 25.58
N ALA A 81 0.59 -6.27 26.52
CA ALA A 81 -0.20 -5.87 27.67
C ALA A 81 -1.42 -5.06 27.28
N ASP A 82 -1.30 -4.25 26.23
CA ASP A 82 -2.40 -3.41 25.81
C ASP A 82 -3.20 -4.00 24.66
N ALA A 83 -2.82 -5.15 24.15
CA ALA A 83 -3.47 -5.75 23.01
C ALA A 83 -4.55 -6.72 23.47
N PHE A 84 -5.60 -6.84 22.69
CA PHE A 84 -6.65 -7.79 23.01
C PHE A 84 -6.75 -8.87 21.92
N PRO A 85 -7.30 -10.03 22.27
CA PRO A 85 -7.42 -11.12 21.31
C PRO A 85 -8.55 -10.89 20.33
N ALA A 86 -8.49 -11.59 19.22
CA ALA A 86 -9.50 -11.44 18.17
C ALA A 86 -10.92 -11.64 18.69
N ALA A 87 -11.11 -12.46 19.71
CA ALA A 87 -12.44 -12.71 20.24
C ALA A 87 -13.12 -11.46 20.76
N HIS A 88 -12.34 -10.46 21.20
CA HIS A 88 -12.94 -9.24 21.71
C HIS A 88 -13.47 -8.34 20.59
N LEU A 89 -13.15 -8.63 19.34
CA LEU A 89 -13.67 -7.82 18.24
C LEU A 89 -15.20 -7.82 18.19
N SER A 90 -15.83 -8.89 18.64
CA SER A 90 -17.29 -8.93 18.64
C SER A 90 -17.87 -7.94 19.65
N GLU A 91 -17.18 -7.70 20.74
CA GLU A 91 -17.63 -6.75 21.72
C GLU A 91 -17.46 -5.34 21.16
N HIS A 92 -16.34 -5.06 20.52
CA HIS A 92 -16.13 -3.76 19.91
C HIS A 92 -17.12 -3.51 18.77
N ALA A 93 -17.49 -4.55 18.03
CA ALA A 93 -18.49 -4.40 16.98
C ALA A 93 -19.86 -4.08 17.59
N ALA A 94 -20.18 -4.69 18.72
CA ALA A 94 -21.47 -4.47 19.35
C ALA A 94 -21.57 -3.08 19.98
N THR A 95 -20.47 -2.56 20.51
CA THR A 95 -20.49 -1.28 21.20
C THR A 95 -20.01 -0.14 20.32
N LEU A 96 -19.50 -0.46 19.14
CA LEU A 96 -18.86 0.52 18.24
C LEU A 96 -17.70 1.23 18.92
N GLY A 97 -17.03 0.55 19.81
CA GLY A 97 -15.85 1.10 20.45
C GLY A 97 -14.69 1.15 19.48
N PRO A 98 -14.03 2.30 19.33
CA PRO A 98 -12.95 2.40 18.37
C PRO A 98 -11.70 1.64 18.78
N ILE A 99 -11.02 1.10 17.82
CA ILE A 99 -9.80 0.33 18.05
C ILE A 99 -8.72 0.80 17.09
N VAL A 100 -7.49 0.47 17.42
CA VAL A 100 -6.35 0.67 16.53
C VAL A 100 -5.86 -0.69 16.10
N VAL A 101 -5.69 -0.86 14.81
CA VAL A 101 -5.23 -2.11 14.22
C VAL A 101 -3.84 -1.86 13.64
N SER A 102 -2.86 -2.63 14.08
CA SER A 102 -1.56 -2.65 13.44
C SER A 102 -1.58 -3.78 12.41
N TYR A 103 -1.11 -3.52 11.23
CA TYR A 103 -1.20 -4.49 10.15
C TYR A 103 -0.08 -4.33 9.16
N ARG A 104 0.10 -5.36 8.35
CA ARG A 104 1.01 -5.33 7.22
C ARG A 104 0.25 -5.80 6.00
N VAL A 105 0.75 -5.49 4.83
CA VAL A 105 0.11 -5.92 3.61
C VAL A 105 0.85 -7.14 3.08
N GLU A 106 0.15 -8.22 2.88
CA GLU A 106 0.69 -9.44 2.34
C GLU A 106 -0.22 -9.96 1.24
N GLY A 107 0.31 -10.17 0.06
CA GLY A 107 -0.49 -10.70 -1.03
C GLY A 107 -1.72 -9.88 -1.35
N GLY A 108 -1.61 -8.59 -1.21
CA GLY A 108 -2.74 -7.71 -1.47
C GLY A 108 -3.77 -7.65 -0.36
N LYS A 109 -3.52 -8.27 0.76
CA LYS A 109 -4.45 -8.27 1.88
C LYS A 109 -3.84 -7.57 3.08
N ASN A 110 -4.68 -6.92 3.85
CA ASN A 110 -4.24 -6.28 5.09
C ASN A 110 -4.33 -7.34 6.18
N VAL A 111 -3.19 -7.70 6.74
CA VAL A 111 -3.11 -8.76 7.74
C VAL A 111 -2.90 -8.09 9.10
N ALA A 112 -3.91 -8.19 9.96
CA ALA A 112 -3.84 -7.58 11.29
C ALA A 112 -2.95 -8.41 12.20
N ASP A 113 -2.02 -7.78 12.87
CA ASP A 113 -1.16 -8.48 13.79
C ASP A 113 -1.19 -7.90 15.22
N ARG A 114 -1.90 -6.82 15.45
CA ARG A 114 -2.06 -6.28 16.80
C ARG A 114 -3.35 -5.47 16.86
N LEU A 115 -4.12 -5.65 17.92
CA LEU A 115 -5.39 -4.98 18.13
C LEU A 115 -5.37 -4.34 19.52
N VAL A 116 -5.63 -3.06 19.60
CA VAL A 116 -5.68 -2.36 20.89
C VAL A 116 -6.87 -1.40 20.91
N ASP A 117 -7.30 -1.03 22.09
CA ASP A 117 -8.33 -0.01 22.22
C ASP A 117 -7.76 1.33 21.77
N ALA A 118 -8.56 2.11 21.10
CA ALA A 118 -8.11 3.42 20.67
C ALA A 118 -7.97 4.33 21.89
N PRO A 119 -6.96 5.21 21.89
CA PRO A 119 -6.80 6.14 23.00
C PRO A 119 -8.05 6.99 23.15
N GLY A 120 -8.49 7.16 24.36
CA GLY A 120 -9.69 7.93 24.63
C GLY A 120 -10.97 7.16 24.49
N ALA A 121 -10.91 5.88 24.10
CA ALA A 121 -12.11 5.07 24.05
C ALA A 121 -12.54 4.85 25.48
N SER A 122 -13.81 5.08 25.74
CA SER A 122 -14.30 4.88 27.06
C SER A 122 -14.53 3.43 27.25
N PRO A 123 -14.02 2.88 28.26
CA PRO A 123 -14.34 1.50 28.53
C PRO A 123 -15.74 1.52 29.02
N SER A 124 -16.55 0.78 28.52
CA SER A 124 -17.91 0.82 29.01
C SER A 124 -18.16 -0.27 29.93
#